data_46d84a186bc25c47990d3cfe00452e37
#
_entry.id   46d84a186bc25c47990d3cfe00452e37
#
_cell.length_a   1.000
_cell.length_b   1.000
_cell.length_c   1.000
_cell.angle_alpha   90.00
_cell.angle_beta   90.00
_cell.angle_gamma   90.00
#
_symmetry.space_group_name_H-M   'P 1'
#
loop_
_entity.id
_entity.type
_entity.pdbx_description
1 polymer ?
#
loop_
_entity_poly.entity_id
_entity_poly.type
_entity_poly.pdbx_seq_one_letter_code
_entity_poly.pdbx_strand_id
1 'polypeptide(L)'
;MASEDEARERESEQIADTMFALSSPVRVRLLGCLMNAPHNVSELMQATGLEQSAVSHQLRVLRDHGLVTAQRHGRLRVYAIADEHVASLFDAARQHAMRRDGREPRSRLARMLRRAT
;
A
#
# COMPACT_ATOMS: atom_id res chain seq x y z
N MET A 1 -5.34 -14.34 29.31
CA MET A 1 -4.21 -13.81 28.55
C MET A 1 -3.90 -14.68 27.36
N ALA A 2 -3.59 -14.07 26.24
CA ALA A 2 -3.22 -14.82 25.06
C ALA A 2 -1.83 -15.45 25.23
N SER A 3 -1.64 -16.66 24.73
CA SER A 3 -0.33 -17.30 24.67
C SER A 3 0.56 -16.60 23.65
N GLU A 4 1.86 -16.94 23.68
CA GLU A 4 2.80 -16.44 22.67
C GLU A 4 2.38 -16.87 21.26
N ASP A 5 1.87 -18.09 21.12
CA ASP A 5 1.42 -18.58 19.82
C ASP A 5 0.22 -17.81 19.31
N GLU A 6 -0.73 -17.51 20.20
CA GLU A 6 -1.89 -16.69 19.83
C GLU A 6 -1.49 -15.28 19.46
N ALA A 7 -0.52 -14.71 20.16
CA ALA A 7 0.01 -13.39 19.85
C ALA A 7 0.67 -13.35 18.48
N ARG A 8 1.45 -14.40 18.14
CA ARG A 8 2.08 -14.52 16.83
C ARG A 8 1.07 -14.69 15.72
N GLU A 9 0.01 -15.44 15.96
CA GLU A 9 -1.06 -15.60 14.98
C GLU A 9 -1.74 -14.27 14.70
N ARG A 10 -2.06 -13.50 15.73
CA ARG A 10 -2.66 -12.18 15.54
C ARG A 10 -1.74 -11.25 14.79
N GLU A 11 -0.47 -11.24 15.13
CA GLU A 11 0.52 -10.43 14.44
C GLU A 11 0.58 -10.81 12.96
N SER A 12 0.62 -12.11 12.66
CA SER A 12 0.66 -12.60 11.28
C SER A 12 -0.58 -12.17 10.50
N GLU A 13 -1.74 -12.24 11.13
CA GLU A 13 -3.00 -11.84 10.50
C GLU A 13 -3.01 -10.34 10.22
N GLN A 14 -2.50 -9.54 11.14
CA GLN A 14 -2.45 -8.08 10.98
C GLN A 14 -1.48 -7.69 9.85
N ILE A 15 -0.32 -8.35 9.80
CA ILE A 15 0.64 -8.11 8.72
C ILE A 15 0.04 -8.52 7.38
N ALA A 16 -0.59 -9.71 7.34
CA ALA A 16 -1.23 -10.18 6.11
C ALA A 16 -2.33 -9.24 5.65
N ASP A 17 -3.10 -8.68 6.57
CA ASP A 17 -4.15 -7.73 6.25
C ASP A 17 -3.58 -6.45 5.62
N THR A 18 -2.47 -5.97 6.16
CA THR A 18 -1.76 -4.82 5.59
C THR A 18 -1.26 -5.14 4.17
N MET A 19 -0.65 -6.31 4.00
CA MET A 19 -0.16 -6.73 2.69
C MET A 19 -1.30 -6.89 1.68
N PHE A 20 -2.44 -7.38 2.13
CA PHE A 20 -3.63 -7.47 1.29
C PHE A 20 -4.04 -6.10 0.77
N ALA A 21 -4.05 -5.10 1.64
CA ALA A 21 -4.41 -3.73 1.23
C ALA A 21 -3.45 -3.19 0.16
N LEU A 22 -2.21 -3.68 0.13
CA LEU A 22 -1.21 -3.29 -0.86
C LEU A 22 -1.18 -4.21 -2.08
N SER A 23 -2.03 -5.22 -2.15
CA SER A 23 -1.98 -6.24 -3.20
C SER A 23 -2.78 -5.89 -4.45
N SER A 24 -3.12 -4.63 -4.65
CA SER A 24 -3.89 -4.17 -5.81
C SER A 24 -3.11 -3.11 -6.57
N PRO A 25 -2.93 -3.28 -7.90
CA PRO A 25 -2.26 -2.24 -8.70
C PRO A 25 -2.93 -0.87 -8.60
N VAL A 26 -4.26 -0.85 -8.50
CA VAL A 26 -5.00 0.41 -8.39
C VAL A 26 -4.66 1.11 -7.07
N ARG A 27 -4.68 0.36 -5.97
CA ARG A 27 -4.33 0.94 -4.67
C ARG A 27 -2.88 1.41 -4.61
N VAL A 28 -1.98 0.65 -5.22
CA VAL A 28 -0.58 1.05 -5.30
C VAL A 28 -0.42 2.36 -6.09
N ARG A 29 -1.16 2.51 -7.20
CA ARG A 29 -1.12 3.75 -7.97
C ARG A 29 -1.62 4.95 -7.16
N LEU A 30 -2.69 4.76 -6.41
CA LEU A 30 -3.22 5.84 -5.56
C LEU A 30 -2.23 6.21 -4.46
N LEU A 31 -1.63 5.22 -3.80
CA LEU A 31 -0.60 5.49 -2.81
C LEU A 31 0.59 6.21 -3.42
N GLY A 32 0.99 5.82 -4.62
CA GLY A 32 2.08 6.48 -5.34
C GLY A 32 1.81 7.97 -5.56
N CYS A 33 0.57 8.31 -5.92
CA CYS A 33 0.17 9.71 -6.06
C CYS A 33 0.29 10.45 -4.72
N LEU A 34 -0.18 9.81 -3.66
CA LEU A 34 -0.18 10.40 -2.32
C LEU A 34 1.21 10.50 -1.71
N MET A 35 2.16 9.69 -2.19
CA MET A 35 3.55 9.81 -1.77
C MET A 35 4.15 11.16 -2.17
N ASN A 36 3.67 11.76 -3.23
CA ASN A 36 4.15 13.06 -3.69
C ASN A 36 3.54 14.23 -2.92
N ALA A 37 2.24 14.15 -2.66
CA ALA A 37 1.52 15.22 -1.96
C ALA A 37 0.10 14.75 -1.63
N PRO A 38 -0.58 15.39 -0.67
CA PRO A 38 -2.00 15.16 -0.46
C PRO A 38 -2.82 15.55 -1.69
N HIS A 39 -3.90 14.84 -1.94
CA HIS A 39 -4.76 15.04 -3.11
C HIS A 39 -6.22 14.82 -2.76
N ASN A 40 -7.09 15.54 -3.43
CA ASN A 40 -8.52 15.27 -3.37
C ASN A 40 -8.91 14.22 -4.43
N VAL A 41 -10.15 13.75 -4.41
CA VAL A 41 -10.62 12.71 -5.33
C VAL A 41 -10.50 13.15 -6.79
N SER A 42 -10.84 14.39 -7.08
CA SER A 42 -10.77 14.90 -8.45
C SER A 42 -9.35 14.85 -9.00
N GLU A 43 -8.38 15.24 -8.19
CA GLU A 43 -6.97 15.19 -8.57
C GLU A 43 -6.50 13.76 -8.80
N LEU A 44 -6.94 12.84 -7.97
CA LEU A 44 -6.58 11.42 -8.10
C LEU A 44 -7.22 10.82 -9.36
N MET A 45 -8.43 11.23 -9.69
CA MET A 45 -9.08 10.82 -10.94
C MET A 45 -8.27 11.28 -12.15
N GLN A 46 -7.80 12.52 -12.15
CA GLN A 46 -6.98 13.03 -13.22
C GLN A 46 -5.65 12.31 -13.34
N ALA A 47 -5.02 12.04 -12.21
CA ALA A 47 -3.70 11.39 -12.18
C ALA A 47 -3.76 9.93 -12.63
N THR A 48 -4.87 9.24 -12.36
CA THR A 48 -4.97 7.80 -12.60
C THR A 48 -5.85 7.42 -13.79
N GLY A 49 -6.71 8.33 -14.22
CA GLY A 49 -7.70 8.02 -15.27
C GLY A 49 -8.87 7.18 -14.77
N LEU A 50 -8.97 6.98 -13.46
CA LEU A 50 -10.04 6.19 -12.89
C LEU A 50 -11.29 7.03 -12.65
N GLU A 51 -12.44 6.36 -12.61
CA GLU A 51 -13.71 7.01 -12.30
C GLU A 51 -13.83 7.30 -10.81
N GLN A 52 -14.70 8.24 -10.46
CA GLN A 52 -14.89 8.68 -9.09
C GLN A 52 -15.23 7.52 -8.15
N SER A 53 -16.15 6.66 -8.56
CA SER A 53 -16.57 5.54 -7.72
C SER A 53 -15.42 4.58 -7.43
N ALA A 54 -14.58 4.33 -8.44
CA ALA A 54 -13.41 3.47 -8.27
C ALA A 54 -12.40 4.09 -7.31
N VAL A 55 -12.08 5.37 -7.49
CA VAL A 55 -11.15 6.08 -6.61
C VAL A 55 -11.68 6.08 -5.17
N SER A 56 -12.94 6.47 -5.00
CA SER A 56 -13.55 6.56 -3.67
C SER A 56 -13.58 5.21 -2.96
N HIS A 57 -13.90 4.14 -3.69
CA HIS A 57 -13.93 2.79 -3.13
C HIS A 57 -12.54 2.35 -2.66
N GLN A 58 -11.54 2.56 -3.49
CA GLN A 58 -10.17 2.15 -3.15
C GLN A 58 -9.58 3.00 -2.02
N LEU A 59 -9.90 4.28 -1.98
CA LEU A 59 -9.49 5.14 -0.87
C LEU A 59 -10.10 4.67 0.45
N ARG A 60 -11.34 4.19 0.41
CA ARG A 60 -11.99 3.63 1.60
C ARG A 60 -11.23 2.40 2.09
N VAL A 61 -10.85 1.50 1.19
CA VAL A 61 -10.07 0.31 1.55
C VAL A 61 -8.75 0.73 2.20
N LEU A 62 -8.03 1.67 1.58
CA LEU A 62 -6.77 2.16 2.13
C LEU A 62 -6.94 2.80 3.50
N ARG A 63 -8.00 3.56 3.67
CA ARG A 63 -8.28 4.24 4.93
C ARG A 63 -8.67 3.24 6.03
N ASP A 64 -9.49 2.26 5.69
CA ASP A 64 -9.89 1.22 6.64
C ASP A 64 -8.71 0.41 7.14
N HIS A 65 -7.65 0.32 6.36
CA HIS A 65 -6.42 -0.36 6.74
C HIS A 65 -5.36 0.58 7.32
N GLY A 66 -5.74 1.83 7.57
CA GLY A 66 -4.84 2.79 8.21
C GLY A 66 -3.68 3.29 7.35
N LEU A 67 -3.77 3.13 6.02
CA LEU A 67 -2.71 3.52 5.12
C LEU A 67 -2.81 4.97 4.65
N VAL A 68 -4.01 5.53 4.66
CA VAL A 68 -4.25 6.92 4.32
C VAL A 68 -5.17 7.56 5.34
N THR A 69 -5.11 8.88 5.42
CA THR A 69 -6.02 9.69 6.21
C THR A 69 -6.80 10.60 5.28
N ALA A 70 -7.95 11.07 5.77
CA ALA A 70 -8.77 12.02 5.04
C ALA A 70 -9.09 13.20 5.93
N GLN A 71 -8.94 14.40 5.39
CA GLN A 71 -9.27 15.64 6.09
C GLN A 71 -10.16 16.49 5.21
N ARG A 72 -11.09 17.18 5.85
CA ARG A 72 -11.97 18.08 5.13
C ARG A 72 -11.33 19.47 5.05
N HIS A 73 -11.25 19.99 3.84
CA HIS A 73 -10.79 21.35 3.58
C HIS A 73 -11.89 22.06 2.78
N GLY A 74 -12.75 22.81 3.48
CA GLY A 74 -13.92 23.41 2.85
C GLY A 74 -14.89 22.33 2.38
N ARG A 75 -15.17 22.31 1.07
CA ARG A 75 -16.04 21.30 0.47
C ARG A 75 -15.25 20.07 -0.02
N LEU A 76 -13.95 20.16 0.03
CA LEU A 76 -13.10 19.10 -0.49
C LEU A 76 -12.66 18.16 0.64
N ARG A 77 -12.49 16.90 0.28
CA ARG A 77 -11.91 15.90 1.14
C ARG A 77 -10.53 15.57 0.60
N VAL A 78 -9.52 15.85 1.41
CA VAL A 78 -8.12 15.69 0.99
C VAL A 78 -7.54 14.46 1.67
N TYR A 79 -6.94 13.60 0.87
CA TYR A 79 -6.31 12.35 1.33
C TYR A 79 -4.81 12.50 1.36
N ALA A 80 -4.19 11.84 2.33
CA ALA A 80 -2.74 11.86 2.50
C ALA A 80 -2.27 10.51 3.03
N ILE A 81 -1.00 10.21 2.82
CA ILE A 81 -0.34 9.06 3.46
C ILE A 81 -0.48 9.22 4.97
N ALA A 82 -0.81 8.13 5.66
CA ALA A 82 -1.13 8.19 7.08
C ALA A 82 0.07 8.61 7.94
N ASP A 83 1.25 8.06 7.65
CA ASP A 83 2.45 8.36 8.45
C ASP A 83 3.71 7.91 7.72
N GLU A 84 4.85 8.14 8.36
CA GLU A 84 6.16 7.79 7.81
C GLU A 84 6.36 6.30 7.63
N HIS A 85 5.72 5.48 8.45
CA HIS A 85 5.84 4.03 8.33
C HIS A 85 5.21 3.53 7.03
N VAL A 86 4.08 4.10 6.66
CA VAL A 86 3.42 3.77 5.40
C VAL A 86 4.29 4.20 4.22
N ALA A 87 4.86 5.40 4.30
CA ALA A 87 5.75 5.90 3.26
C ALA A 87 6.96 4.98 3.09
N SER A 88 7.57 4.58 4.20
CA SER A 88 8.73 3.66 4.17
C SER A 88 8.38 2.30 3.61
N LEU A 89 7.21 1.78 3.97
CA LEU A 89 6.74 0.49 3.46
C LEU A 89 6.54 0.54 1.95
N PHE A 90 5.89 1.59 1.47
CA PHE A 90 5.66 1.78 0.04
C PHE A 90 7.00 1.88 -0.71
N ASP A 91 7.91 2.69 -0.19
CA ASP A 91 9.20 2.91 -0.83
C ASP A 91 10.04 1.64 -0.87
N ALA A 92 10.04 0.87 0.21
CA ALA A 92 10.74 -0.42 0.28
C ALA A 92 10.17 -1.41 -0.73
N ALA A 93 8.84 -1.49 -0.82
CA ALA A 93 8.17 -2.37 -1.77
C ALA A 93 8.49 -1.95 -3.21
N ARG A 94 8.49 -0.64 -3.47
CA ARG A 94 8.82 -0.09 -4.79
C ARG A 94 10.25 -0.45 -5.19
N GLN A 95 11.20 -0.23 -4.30
CA GLN A 95 12.61 -0.55 -4.57
C GLN A 95 12.80 -2.04 -4.83
N HIS A 96 12.15 -2.88 -4.05
CA HIS A 96 12.22 -4.32 -4.24
C HIS A 96 11.66 -4.73 -5.61
N ALA A 97 10.50 -4.19 -5.96
CA ALA A 97 9.85 -4.50 -7.24
C ALA A 97 10.68 -4.04 -8.43
N MET A 98 11.27 -2.86 -8.35
CA MET A 98 12.12 -2.32 -9.42
C MET A 98 13.39 -3.15 -9.57
N ARG A 99 13.97 -3.60 -8.48
CA ARG A 99 15.16 -4.45 -8.52
C ARG A 99 14.87 -5.78 -9.18
N ARG A 100 13.72 -6.38 -8.87
CA ARG A 100 13.26 -7.63 -9.50
C ARG A 100 13.17 -7.48 -11.01
N ASP A 101 12.52 -6.39 -11.42
CA ASP A 101 12.29 -6.11 -12.82
C ASP A 101 13.56 -5.70 -13.54
N GLY A 102 14.56 -5.24 -12.79
CA GLY A 102 15.80 -4.73 -13.31
C GLY A 102 16.81 -5.78 -13.76
N ARG A 103 16.45 -7.05 -13.77
CA ARG A 103 17.26 -8.13 -14.33
C ARG A 103 18.43 -8.55 -13.47
N GLU A 104 18.54 -8.02 -12.29
CA GLU A 104 19.59 -8.42 -11.38
C GLU A 104 19.30 -9.78 -10.75
N PRO A 105 20.33 -10.51 -10.36
CA PRO A 105 20.10 -11.73 -9.60
C PRO A 105 19.27 -11.41 -8.39
N ARG A 106 18.22 -12.16 -8.24
CA ARG A 106 17.35 -11.98 -7.11
C ARG A 106 18.01 -12.41 -5.83
N SER A 107 17.33 -12.21 -4.72
CA SER A 107 17.84 -12.57 -3.42
C SER A 107 18.32 -14.03 -3.39
N ARG A 108 19.18 -14.32 -2.43
CA ARG A 108 19.62 -15.70 -2.19
C ARG A 108 18.44 -16.64 -2.01
N LEU A 109 17.42 -16.15 -1.33
CA LEU A 109 16.20 -16.94 -1.08
C LEU A 109 15.53 -17.36 -2.38
N ALA A 110 15.36 -16.44 -3.32
CA ALA A 110 14.73 -16.73 -4.60
C ALA A 110 15.52 -17.76 -5.39
N ARG A 111 16.85 -17.65 -5.36
CA ARG A 111 17.72 -18.63 -6.01
C ARG A 111 17.63 -19.99 -5.37
N MET A 112 17.58 -20.02 -4.03
CA MET A 112 17.44 -21.27 -3.30
C MET A 112 16.11 -21.96 -3.61
N LEU A 113 15.04 -21.19 -3.67
CA LEU A 113 13.71 -21.73 -3.99
C LEU A 113 13.66 -22.30 -5.39
N ARG A 114 14.33 -21.69 -6.35
CA ARG A 114 14.39 -22.23 -7.71
C ARG A 114 15.14 -23.54 -7.78
N ARG A 115 16.19 -23.71 -6.98
CA ARG A 115 16.92 -24.96 -6.92
C ARG A 115 16.10 -26.09 -6.30
N ALA A 116 15.22 -25.74 -5.37
CA ALA A 116 14.38 -26.72 -4.69
C ALA A 116 13.25 -27.27 -5.57
N THR A 117 12.92 -26.59 -6.64
CA THR A 117 11.92 -27.03 -7.60
C THR A 117 12.58 -27.51 -8.88
#